data_d5f99b2bfd8bbebd5e30b7c927d77494
#
_entry.id   d5f99b2bfd8bbebd5e30b7c927d77494
#
_cell.length_a   1.000
_cell.length_b   1.000
_cell.length_c   1.000
_cell.angle_alpha   90.00
_cell.angle_beta   90.00
_cell.angle_gamma   90.00
#
_symmetry.space_group_name_H-M   'P 1'
#
loop_
_entity.id
_entity.type
_entity.pdbx_description
1 polymer ?
#
loop_
_entity_poly.entity_id
_entity_poly.type
_entity_poly.pdbx_seq_one_letter_code
_entity_poly.pdbx_strand_id
1 'polypeptide(L)'
;TAAGSRPRAFTVGGVLATGWEAEPMGRTYRLLTDLEAVFRSLKSERGLRPVVHHQEARGDGHRCITVRAYPCVPLIRRRLREHGIDERWGTLRETLASPCRITATFQRADGRTLPVRKASRAEPDARAIYQALNLNPAPGGILKLIV
;
A
#
# COMPACT_ATOMS: atom_id res chain seq x y z
N THR A 1 -15.94 -17.50 -30.11
CA THR A 1 -15.59 -16.30 -30.93
C THR A 1 -15.09 -15.24 -29.98
N ALA A 2 -13.77 -15.19 -29.79
CA ALA A 2 -13.11 -14.18 -28.96
C ALA A 2 -13.07 -12.86 -29.74
N ALA A 3 -13.79 -11.85 -29.27
CA ALA A 3 -13.69 -10.47 -29.76
C ALA A 3 -12.35 -9.90 -29.32
N GLY A 4 -11.36 -9.91 -30.20
CA GLY A 4 -10.09 -9.22 -30.01
C GLY A 4 -10.31 -7.74 -29.86
N SER A 5 -9.97 -7.17 -28.69
CA SER A 5 -9.93 -5.75 -28.49
C SER A 5 -8.82 -5.16 -29.37
N ARG A 6 -9.23 -4.41 -30.40
CA ARG A 6 -8.30 -3.65 -31.21
C ARG A 6 -7.55 -2.63 -30.34
N PRO A 7 -6.22 -2.54 -30.44
CA PRO A 7 -5.49 -1.48 -29.73
C PRO A 7 -6.00 -0.12 -30.24
N ARG A 8 -6.30 0.78 -29.31
CA ARG A 8 -6.67 2.15 -29.64
C ARG A 8 -5.50 2.81 -30.35
N ALA A 9 -5.67 3.14 -31.62
CA ALA A 9 -4.71 3.93 -32.37
C ALA A 9 -4.75 5.37 -31.84
N PHE A 10 -3.63 5.86 -31.34
CA PHE A 10 -3.46 7.26 -30.98
C PHE A 10 -2.83 7.99 -32.17
N THR A 11 -3.51 9.00 -32.69
CA THR A 11 -2.93 9.89 -33.67
C THR A 11 -2.15 10.97 -32.94
N VAL A 12 -0.83 10.93 -33.02
CA VAL A 12 0.04 11.99 -32.51
C VAL A 12 0.22 13.01 -33.64
N GLY A 13 -0.64 14.02 -33.68
CA GLY A 13 -0.50 15.13 -34.60
C GLY A 13 0.68 16.01 -34.19
N GLY A 14 1.58 16.32 -35.15
CA GLY A 14 2.63 17.35 -34.98
C GLY A 14 4.07 16.86 -34.91
N VAL A 15 4.37 15.61 -35.18
CA VAL A 15 5.71 15.02 -35.01
C VAL A 15 6.59 15.07 -36.27
N LEU A 16 6.09 15.54 -37.37
CA LEU A 16 6.84 15.58 -38.65
C LEU A 16 8.08 16.50 -38.67
N ALA A 17 8.27 17.32 -37.61
CA ALA A 17 9.37 18.26 -37.53
C ALA A 17 10.68 17.71 -36.93
N THR A 18 10.65 16.52 -36.28
CA THR A 18 11.80 16.06 -35.47
C THR A 18 12.53 14.84 -36.01
N GLY A 19 12.08 14.23 -37.13
CA GLY A 19 12.70 13.02 -37.69
C GLY A 19 12.61 11.76 -36.81
N TRP A 20 11.77 11.79 -35.78
CA TRP A 20 11.56 10.64 -34.90
C TRP A 20 10.56 9.67 -35.52
N GLU A 21 10.85 8.38 -35.45
CA GLU A 21 9.92 7.34 -35.86
C GLU A 21 8.70 7.28 -34.90
N ALA A 22 7.53 7.00 -35.44
CA ALA A 22 6.27 7.00 -34.69
C ALA A 22 6.26 5.97 -33.56
N GLU A 23 6.89 4.82 -33.73
CA GLU A 23 6.90 3.73 -32.76
C GLU A 23 7.70 4.04 -31.48
N PRO A 24 8.97 4.53 -31.55
CA PRO A 24 9.72 4.96 -30.37
C PRO A 24 9.01 6.07 -29.60
N MET A 25 8.39 7.00 -30.33
CA MET A 25 7.63 8.08 -29.72
C MET A 25 6.38 7.58 -28.99
N GLY A 26 5.64 6.66 -29.58
CA GLY A 26 4.49 6.03 -28.93
C GLY A 26 4.87 5.29 -27.65
N ARG A 27 6.05 4.65 -27.61
CA ARG A 27 6.59 4.02 -26.39
C ARG A 27 6.95 5.05 -25.33
N THR A 28 7.62 6.12 -25.71
CA THR A 28 7.99 7.20 -24.78
C THR A 28 6.75 7.88 -24.20
N TYR A 29 5.74 8.13 -25.01
CA TYR A 29 4.47 8.69 -24.52
C TYR A 29 3.76 7.75 -23.51
N ARG A 30 3.74 6.45 -23.78
CA ARG A 30 3.19 5.46 -22.83
C ARG A 30 3.97 5.45 -21.51
N LEU A 31 5.30 5.51 -21.55
CA LEU A 31 6.14 5.62 -20.35
C LEU A 31 5.81 6.88 -19.53
N LEU A 32 5.58 8.02 -20.19
CA LEU A 32 5.17 9.25 -19.49
C LEU A 32 3.82 9.08 -18.81
N THR A 33 2.85 8.47 -19.49
CA THR A 33 1.52 8.19 -18.90
C THR A 33 1.62 7.25 -17.69
N ASP A 34 2.47 6.23 -17.78
CA ASP A 34 2.72 5.32 -16.67
C ASP A 34 3.40 6.04 -15.49
N LEU A 35 4.37 6.91 -15.77
CA LEU A 35 5.00 7.76 -14.75
C LEU A 35 4.00 8.71 -14.07
N GLU A 36 3.11 9.32 -14.84
CA GLU A 36 2.04 10.16 -14.26
C GLU A 36 1.12 9.37 -13.34
N ALA A 37 0.74 8.15 -13.73
CA ALA A 37 -0.06 7.26 -12.90
C ALA A 37 0.67 6.91 -11.59
N VAL A 38 1.97 6.62 -11.65
CA VAL A 38 2.83 6.40 -10.49
C VAL A 38 2.84 7.63 -9.56
N PHE A 39 3.11 8.82 -10.10
CA PHE A 39 3.13 10.05 -9.31
C PHE A 39 1.76 10.39 -8.71
N ARG A 40 0.69 10.15 -9.43
CA ARG A 40 -0.68 10.33 -8.92
C ARG A 40 -0.96 9.39 -7.74
N SER A 41 -0.62 8.11 -7.86
CA SER A 41 -0.75 7.14 -6.79
C SER A 41 0.10 7.49 -5.57
N LEU A 42 1.35 7.93 -5.77
CA LEU A 42 2.21 8.39 -4.67
C LEU A 42 1.62 9.58 -3.93
N LYS A 43 1.05 10.55 -4.65
CA LYS A 43 0.50 11.77 -4.06
C LYS A 43 -0.81 11.51 -3.30
N SER A 44 -1.74 10.76 -3.90
CA SER A 44 -3.11 10.61 -3.39
C SER A 44 -3.29 9.39 -2.51
N GLU A 45 -2.79 8.23 -2.94
CA GLU A 45 -3.08 6.98 -2.24
C GLU A 45 -2.09 6.68 -1.12
N ARG A 46 -0.88 7.21 -1.20
CA ARG A 46 0.23 6.86 -0.29
C ARG A 46 0.69 8.00 0.60
N GLY A 47 0.01 9.14 0.55
CA GLY A 47 0.24 10.23 1.47
C GLY A 47 1.60 10.92 1.31
N LEU A 48 2.19 10.92 0.09
CA LEU A 48 3.41 11.69 -0.16
C LEU A 48 3.18 13.19 0.03
N ARG A 49 1.95 13.66 -0.10
CA ARG A 49 1.57 15.06 0.15
C ARG A 49 0.30 15.12 1.00
N PRO A 50 0.18 16.12 1.90
CA PRO A 50 1.18 17.14 2.25
C PRO A 50 2.34 16.57 3.09
N VAL A 51 3.57 17.03 2.83
CA VAL A 51 4.72 16.75 3.69
C VAL A 51 4.72 17.82 4.81
N VAL A 52 4.26 17.45 6.00
CA VAL A 52 4.07 18.36 7.14
C VAL A 52 5.27 18.28 8.10
N HIS A 53 6.47 18.21 7.58
CA HIS A 53 7.68 18.15 8.40
C HIS A 53 8.44 19.46 8.31
N HIS A 54 8.71 20.09 9.48
CA HIS A 54 9.50 21.31 9.57
C HIS A 54 11.02 21.05 9.46
N GLN A 55 11.47 19.81 9.69
CA GLN A 55 12.87 19.42 9.57
C GLN A 55 13.09 18.71 8.23
N GLU A 56 14.08 19.17 7.46
CA GLU A 56 14.42 18.65 6.14
C GLU A 56 14.69 17.13 6.16
N ALA A 57 15.53 16.66 7.10
CA ALA A 57 15.84 15.25 7.26
C ALA A 57 14.61 14.37 7.49
N ARG A 58 13.58 14.86 8.18
CA ARG A 58 12.32 14.15 8.37
C ARG A 58 11.48 14.14 7.08
N GLY A 59 11.51 15.23 6.33
CA GLY A 59 10.88 15.32 5.01
C GLY A 59 11.51 14.34 4.03
N ASP A 60 12.81 14.22 4.02
CA ASP A 60 13.54 13.27 3.18
C ASP A 60 13.27 11.82 3.59
N GLY A 61 13.27 11.53 4.88
CA GLY A 61 12.88 10.23 5.42
C GLY A 61 11.47 9.83 5.00
N HIS A 62 10.50 10.74 5.10
CA HIS A 62 9.13 10.52 4.66
C HIS A 62 9.05 10.21 3.16
N ARG A 63 9.72 11.00 2.32
CA ARG A 63 9.79 10.77 0.87
C ARG A 63 10.41 9.42 0.53
N CYS A 64 11.55 9.10 1.16
CA CYS A 64 12.27 7.84 0.95
C CYS A 64 11.40 6.63 1.30
N ILE A 65 10.73 6.64 2.45
CA ILE A 65 9.84 5.56 2.89
C ILE A 65 8.66 5.40 1.93
N THR A 66 8.04 6.51 1.51
CA THR A 66 6.89 6.49 0.61
C THR A 66 7.27 5.93 -0.77
N VAL A 67 8.41 6.34 -1.32
CA VAL A 67 8.91 5.82 -2.60
C VAL A 67 9.22 4.33 -2.49
N ARG A 68 9.85 3.88 -1.40
CA ARG A 68 10.13 2.46 -1.16
C ARG A 68 8.87 1.62 -0.95
N ALA A 69 7.83 2.18 -0.38
CA ALA A 69 6.54 1.50 -0.21
C ALA A 69 5.79 1.32 -1.55
N TYR A 70 6.15 2.11 -2.58
CA TYR A 70 5.46 2.07 -3.87
C TYR A 70 5.42 0.68 -4.50
N PRO A 71 6.52 -0.06 -4.66
CA PRO A 71 6.50 -1.39 -5.26
C PRO A 71 5.83 -2.45 -4.38
N CYS A 72 5.71 -2.21 -3.06
CA CYS A 72 5.11 -3.19 -2.15
C CYS A 72 3.61 -3.38 -2.43
N VAL A 73 2.89 -2.32 -2.77
CA VAL A 73 1.43 -2.39 -2.98
C VAL A 73 1.04 -3.26 -4.20
N PRO A 74 1.65 -3.10 -5.39
CA PRO A 74 1.39 -4.01 -6.50
C PRO A 74 1.74 -5.47 -6.18
N LEU A 75 2.82 -5.71 -5.43
CA LEU A 75 3.23 -7.06 -5.02
C LEU A 75 2.21 -7.68 -4.07
N ILE A 76 1.75 -6.95 -3.06
CA ILE A 76 0.70 -7.39 -2.14
C ILE A 76 -0.58 -7.70 -2.92
N ARG A 77 -1.04 -6.78 -3.78
CA ARG A 77 -2.25 -6.99 -4.59
C ARG A 77 -2.13 -8.18 -5.53
N ARG A 78 -0.96 -8.40 -6.13
CA ARG A 78 -0.72 -9.59 -6.95
C ARG A 78 -0.88 -10.85 -6.13
N ARG A 79 -0.24 -10.92 -4.96
CA ARG A 79 -0.33 -12.07 -4.07
C ARG A 79 -1.77 -12.34 -3.61
N LEU A 80 -2.52 -11.31 -3.28
CA LEU A 80 -3.92 -11.43 -2.89
C LEU A 80 -4.80 -11.95 -4.03
N ARG A 81 -4.58 -11.49 -5.26
CA ARG A 81 -5.30 -11.99 -6.46
C ARG A 81 -5.03 -13.46 -6.72
N GLU A 82 -3.82 -13.94 -6.49
CA GLU A 82 -3.48 -15.37 -6.58
C GLU A 82 -4.32 -16.23 -5.62
N HIS A 83 -4.89 -15.64 -4.57
CA HIS A 83 -5.78 -16.25 -3.58
C HIS A 83 -7.26 -15.83 -3.74
N GLY A 84 -7.63 -15.26 -4.89
CA GLY A 84 -9.00 -14.87 -5.18
C GLY A 84 -9.47 -13.55 -4.55
N ILE A 85 -8.57 -12.77 -3.91
CA ILE A 85 -8.89 -11.48 -3.31
C ILE A 85 -8.47 -10.37 -4.28
N ASP A 86 -9.42 -9.82 -5.05
CA ASP A 86 -9.17 -8.73 -6.01
C ASP A 86 -9.91 -7.45 -5.61
N GLU A 87 -9.52 -6.91 -4.47
CA GLU A 87 -10.10 -5.67 -3.95
C GLU A 87 -9.24 -4.44 -4.25
N ARG A 88 -9.88 -3.26 -4.19
CA ARG A 88 -9.18 -1.98 -4.31
C ARG A 88 -8.29 -1.76 -3.10
N TRP A 89 -7.17 -1.06 -3.30
CA TRP A 89 -6.22 -0.79 -2.23
C TRP A 89 -6.84 0.00 -1.06
N GLY A 90 -7.78 0.90 -1.33
CA GLY A 90 -8.54 1.61 -0.30
C GLY A 90 -9.28 0.65 0.63
N THR A 91 -10.07 -0.26 0.07
CA THR A 91 -10.84 -1.27 0.83
C THR A 91 -9.90 -2.18 1.64
N LEU A 92 -8.81 -2.67 1.02
CA LEU A 92 -7.82 -3.48 1.74
C LEU A 92 -7.22 -2.74 2.94
N ARG A 93 -6.94 -1.44 2.80
CA ARG A 93 -6.45 -0.61 3.91
C ARG A 93 -7.47 -0.46 5.02
N GLU A 94 -8.73 -0.24 4.68
CA GLU A 94 -9.83 -0.12 5.65
C GLU A 94 -10.01 -1.42 6.43
N THR A 95 -10.04 -2.56 5.75
CA THR A 95 -10.10 -3.89 6.38
C THR A 95 -8.92 -4.12 7.30
N LEU A 96 -7.70 -3.76 6.89
CA LEU A 96 -6.48 -3.94 7.68
C LEU A 96 -6.30 -2.87 8.78
N ALA A 97 -7.07 -1.79 8.78
CA ALA A 97 -7.03 -0.79 9.84
C ALA A 97 -7.77 -1.23 11.11
N SER A 98 -8.71 -2.17 11.00
CA SER A 98 -9.50 -2.69 12.12
C SER A 98 -8.65 -3.47 13.15
N PRO A 99 -7.72 -4.36 12.79
CA PRO A 99 -6.87 -5.04 13.76
C PRO A 99 -5.94 -4.07 14.49
N CYS A 100 -6.03 -4.07 15.81
CA CYS A 100 -5.20 -3.22 16.65
C CYS A 100 -4.55 -4.00 17.80
N ARG A 101 -3.55 -3.40 18.43
CA ARG A 101 -2.91 -3.97 19.61
C ARG A 101 -3.29 -3.15 20.82
N ILE A 102 -4.03 -3.79 21.74
CA ILE A 102 -4.59 -3.15 22.94
C ILE A 102 -3.68 -3.44 24.13
N THR A 103 -3.40 -2.42 24.94
CA THR A 103 -2.75 -2.57 26.22
C THR A 103 -3.76 -2.21 27.31
N ALA A 104 -4.14 -3.20 28.12
CA ALA A 104 -4.96 -2.99 29.32
C ALA A 104 -4.05 -3.00 30.54
N THR A 105 -4.21 -2.03 31.40
CA THR A 105 -3.43 -1.90 32.62
C THR A 105 -4.30 -2.25 33.82
N PHE A 106 -3.89 -3.24 34.58
CA PHE A 106 -4.60 -3.70 35.80
C PHE A 106 -3.80 -3.33 37.04
N GLN A 107 -4.47 -2.82 38.03
CA GLN A 107 -3.89 -2.64 39.36
C GLN A 107 -4.08 -3.93 40.19
N ARG A 108 -3.00 -4.42 40.76
CA ARG A 108 -3.03 -5.58 41.63
C ARG A 108 -3.27 -5.15 43.09
N ALA A 109 -3.74 -6.09 43.91
CA ALA A 109 -3.96 -5.85 45.33
C ALA A 109 -2.69 -5.52 46.13
N ASP A 110 -1.51 -5.89 45.58
CA ASP A 110 -0.19 -5.57 46.12
C ASP A 110 0.32 -4.16 45.71
N GLY A 111 -0.53 -3.35 45.04
CA GLY A 111 -0.19 -2.00 44.57
C GLY A 111 0.63 -1.97 43.27
N ARG A 112 1.04 -3.12 42.75
CA ARG A 112 1.78 -3.21 41.49
C ARG A 112 0.87 -3.10 40.28
N THR A 113 1.42 -2.61 39.17
CA THR A 113 0.70 -2.47 37.92
C THR A 113 1.04 -3.62 36.98
N LEU A 114 0.03 -4.24 36.39
CA LEU A 114 0.17 -5.30 35.40
C LEU A 114 -0.37 -4.83 34.05
N PRO A 115 0.48 -4.34 33.15
CA PRO A 115 0.10 -4.09 31.76
C PRO A 115 0.02 -5.41 30.99
N VAL A 116 -1.13 -5.68 30.40
CA VAL A 116 -1.37 -6.83 29.52
C VAL A 116 -1.58 -6.30 28.12
N ARG A 117 -0.70 -6.66 27.20
CA ARG A 117 -0.80 -6.27 25.79
C ARG A 117 -1.20 -7.47 24.95
N LYS A 118 -2.26 -7.28 24.15
CA LYS A 118 -2.79 -8.33 23.28
C LYS A 118 -3.28 -7.74 21.96
N ALA A 119 -3.09 -8.45 20.86
CA ALA A 119 -3.69 -8.11 19.59
C ALA A 119 -5.21 -8.37 19.63
N SER A 120 -6.00 -7.49 19.00
CA SER A 120 -7.42 -7.74 18.77
C SER A 120 -7.60 -9.00 17.90
N ARG A 121 -8.78 -9.60 17.97
CA ARG A 121 -9.11 -10.71 17.07
C ARG A 121 -9.41 -10.12 15.69
N ALA A 122 -8.68 -10.58 14.67
CA ALA A 122 -8.93 -10.17 13.30
C ALA A 122 -10.30 -10.65 12.83
N GLU A 123 -11.05 -9.80 12.18
CA GLU A 123 -12.30 -10.12 11.50
C GLU A 123 -12.08 -11.10 10.34
N PRO A 124 -13.12 -11.78 9.85
CA PRO A 124 -12.97 -12.81 8.81
C PRO A 124 -12.21 -12.32 7.57
N ASP A 125 -12.55 -11.13 7.09
CA ASP A 125 -11.94 -10.54 5.88
C ASP A 125 -10.47 -10.19 6.10
N ALA A 126 -10.14 -9.55 7.23
CA ALA A 126 -8.76 -9.28 7.60
C ALA A 126 -7.97 -10.58 7.78
N ARG A 127 -8.59 -11.62 8.33
CA ARG A 127 -7.95 -12.94 8.50
C ARG A 127 -7.66 -13.59 7.17
N ALA A 128 -8.56 -13.52 6.20
CA ALA A 128 -8.33 -14.02 4.84
C ALA A 128 -7.13 -13.35 4.19
N ILE A 129 -6.99 -12.02 4.34
CA ILE A 129 -5.82 -11.26 3.86
C ILE A 129 -4.53 -11.74 4.54
N TYR A 130 -4.52 -11.90 5.87
CA TYR A 130 -3.35 -12.40 6.59
C TYR A 130 -2.95 -13.80 6.14
N GLN A 131 -3.92 -14.70 5.92
CA GLN A 131 -3.67 -16.06 5.41
C GLN A 131 -3.09 -16.05 4.00
N ALA A 132 -3.67 -15.27 3.10
CA ALA A 132 -3.19 -15.14 1.71
C ALA A 132 -1.76 -14.61 1.63
N LEU A 133 -1.37 -13.74 2.57
CA LEU A 133 -0.02 -13.19 2.67
C LEU A 133 0.92 -14.04 3.53
N ASN A 134 0.44 -15.14 4.10
CA ASN A 134 1.18 -16.00 5.06
C ASN A 134 1.73 -15.20 6.27
N LEU A 135 0.89 -14.31 6.82
CA LEU A 135 1.23 -13.47 7.96
C LEU A 135 0.49 -13.94 9.22
N ASN A 136 1.12 -13.77 10.38
CA ASN A 136 0.47 -14.02 11.65
C ASN A 136 -0.52 -12.89 11.97
N PRO A 137 -1.84 -13.18 12.13
CA PRO A 137 -2.85 -12.16 12.44
C PRO A 137 -2.73 -11.58 13.86
N ALA A 138 -1.97 -12.22 14.75
CA ALA A 138 -1.75 -11.78 16.12
C ALA A 138 -0.24 -11.71 16.48
N PRO A 139 0.55 -10.85 15.82
CA PRO A 139 1.98 -10.80 16.03
C PRO A 139 2.32 -10.41 17.49
N GLY A 140 3.32 -11.07 18.05
CA GLY A 140 3.84 -10.80 19.40
C GLY A 140 3.04 -11.38 20.55
N GLY A 141 2.06 -12.26 20.30
CA GLY A 141 1.35 -13.01 21.33
C GLY A 141 0.75 -12.15 22.45
N ILE A 142 0.68 -12.69 23.66
CA ILE A 142 0.27 -11.99 24.88
C ILE A 142 1.54 -11.59 25.63
N LEU A 143 1.78 -10.29 25.79
CA LEU A 143 2.86 -9.77 26.61
C LEU A 143 2.29 -9.33 27.97
N LYS A 144 2.84 -9.89 29.05
CA LYS A 144 2.56 -9.49 30.45
C LYS A 144 3.87 -8.98 31.03
N LEU A 145 3.92 -7.72 31.40
CA LEU A 145 5.04 -7.12 32.13
C LEU A 145 4.57 -6.81 33.55
N ILE A 146 5.27 -7.34 34.55
CA ILE A 146 5.05 -6.97 35.96
C ILE A 146 6.06 -5.86 36.27
N VAL A 147 5.56 -4.66 36.55
CA VAL A 147 6.35 -3.49 36.95
C VAL A 147 5.99 -3.14 38.39
#